data_4a1ee2b73910115d0611bd2e59b31189
#
_entry.id   4a1ee2b73910115d0611bd2e59b31189
#
_cell.length_a   1.000
_cell.length_b   1.000
_cell.length_c   1.000
_cell.angle_alpha   90.00
_cell.angle_beta   90.00
_cell.angle_gamma   90.00
#
_symmetry.space_group_name_H-M   'P 1'
#
loop_
_entity.id
_entity.type
_entity.pdbx_description
1 polymer ?
#
loop_
_entity_poly.entity_id
_entity_poly.type
_entity_poly.pdbx_seq_one_letter_code
_entity_poly.pdbx_strand_id
1 'polypeptide(L)'
;MNKKLKIGLVFTGILIVVVFIVLRLRPKADTDNIIKEINPAIGMIETMISTTGSILPKNRLEIKPPVNGRVESVLVKEGQKVEAGDTLARMSSTERAALLDAAMTQGKEKLEYWQEAYKPIALLSPIDAEVIVATTLAGQTVTTADAVVVLSDELIARAQVDETDIGKIKLGQKAVIILDAYPDDKINAVVEHIYYESKTV
;
A
#
# COMPACT_ATOMS: atom_id res chain seq x y z
N MET A 1 64.62 -48.46 -65.32
CA MET A 1 63.58 -47.82 -64.50
C MET A 1 62.83 -48.91 -63.84
N ASN A 2 63.01 -49.12 -62.49
CA ASN A 2 62.64 -50.29 -61.74
C ASN A 2 61.11 -50.45 -61.64
N LYS A 3 60.62 -51.70 -61.94
CA LYS A 3 59.19 -52.08 -61.86
C LYS A 3 58.52 -51.62 -60.55
N LYS A 4 59.25 -51.61 -59.43
CA LYS A 4 58.76 -51.19 -58.10
C LYS A 4 58.44 -49.67 -58.03
N LEU A 5 59.22 -48.86 -58.83
CA LEU A 5 59.00 -47.41 -58.89
C LEU A 5 57.67 -47.03 -59.64
N LYS A 6 57.36 -47.81 -60.68
CA LYS A 6 56.15 -47.61 -61.46
C LYS A 6 54.90 -48.01 -60.67
N ILE A 7 54.95 -49.03 -59.84
CA ILE A 7 53.90 -49.51 -59.00
C ILE A 7 53.60 -48.47 -57.89
N GLY A 8 54.70 -47.87 -57.31
CA GLY A 8 54.52 -46.79 -56.29
C GLY A 8 53.83 -45.54 -56.85
N LEU A 9 54.14 -45.15 -58.07
CA LEU A 9 53.55 -43.96 -58.73
C LEU A 9 52.09 -44.16 -59.10
N VAL A 10 51.65 -45.39 -59.44
CA VAL A 10 50.27 -45.74 -59.69
C VAL A 10 49.50 -45.72 -58.40
N PHE A 11 50.05 -46.25 -57.28
CA PHE A 11 49.40 -46.22 -55.99
C PHE A 11 49.20 -44.80 -55.43
N THR A 12 50.20 -43.93 -55.58
CA THR A 12 50.08 -42.51 -55.19
C THR A 12 49.03 -41.79 -56.06
N GLY A 13 48.95 -42.06 -57.35
CA GLY A 13 47.90 -41.51 -58.22
C GLY A 13 46.49 -41.94 -57.81
N ILE A 14 46.30 -43.21 -57.49
CA ILE A 14 45.03 -43.71 -57.01
C ILE A 14 44.63 -43.11 -55.68
N LEU A 15 45.61 -42.96 -54.76
CA LEU A 15 45.36 -42.30 -53.45
C LEU A 15 44.89 -40.85 -53.60
N ILE A 16 45.50 -40.10 -54.50
CA ILE A 16 45.13 -38.69 -54.76
C ILE A 16 43.71 -38.61 -55.35
N VAL A 17 43.37 -39.52 -56.25
CA VAL A 17 42.04 -39.55 -56.85
C VAL A 17 40.97 -39.92 -55.81
N VAL A 18 41.27 -40.90 -54.93
CA VAL A 18 40.35 -41.26 -53.83
C VAL A 18 40.13 -40.10 -52.86
N VAL A 19 41.21 -39.41 -52.48
CA VAL A 19 41.13 -38.24 -51.61
C VAL A 19 40.32 -37.11 -52.26
N PHE A 20 40.50 -36.90 -53.57
CA PHE A 20 39.77 -35.90 -54.32
C PHE A 20 38.27 -36.24 -54.44
N ILE A 21 37.93 -37.51 -54.62
CA ILE A 21 36.57 -37.99 -54.64
C ILE A 21 35.92 -37.83 -53.26
N VAL A 22 36.61 -38.17 -52.16
CA VAL A 22 36.13 -38.00 -50.78
C VAL A 22 35.90 -36.54 -50.45
N LEU A 23 36.80 -35.64 -50.91
CA LEU A 23 36.63 -34.18 -50.72
C LEU A 23 35.44 -33.61 -51.54
N ARG A 24 35.14 -34.20 -52.70
CA ARG A 24 34.03 -33.80 -53.54
C ARG A 24 32.69 -34.36 -53.04
N LEU A 25 32.72 -35.53 -52.40
CA LEU A 25 31.52 -36.18 -51.82
C LEU A 25 31.21 -35.75 -50.39
N ARG A 26 32.00 -34.78 -49.81
CA ARG A 26 31.59 -34.18 -48.55
C ARG A 26 30.24 -33.50 -48.75
N PRO A 27 29.17 -33.92 -48.07
CA PRO A 27 27.92 -33.23 -48.14
C PRO A 27 28.18 -31.79 -47.68
N LYS A 28 27.82 -30.82 -48.52
CA LYS A 28 27.66 -29.45 -48.04
C LYS A 28 26.72 -29.52 -46.85
N ALA A 29 27.24 -29.07 -45.69
CA ALA A 29 26.33 -28.79 -44.58
C ALA A 29 25.35 -27.75 -45.09
N ASP A 30 24.16 -28.15 -45.46
CA ASP A 30 23.03 -27.29 -45.62
C ASP A 30 22.83 -26.63 -44.25
N THR A 31 23.26 -25.38 -44.14
CA THR A 31 22.85 -24.55 -43.03
C THR A 31 21.35 -24.34 -43.29
N ASP A 32 20.54 -25.25 -42.77
CA ASP A 32 19.09 -25.04 -42.66
C ASP A 32 18.92 -23.74 -41.88
N ASN A 33 18.84 -22.63 -42.60
CA ASN A 33 18.26 -21.42 -42.08
C ASN A 33 16.82 -21.76 -41.75
N ILE A 34 16.57 -22.15 -40.51
CA ILE A 34 15.22 -22.34 -39.98
C ILE A 34 14.57 -20.96 -40.03
N ILE A 35 14.00 -20.64 -41.16
CA ILE A 35 13.11 -19.49 -41.30
C ILE A 35 11.85 -19.86 -40.54
N LYS A 36 11.78 -19.40 -39.30
CA LYS A 36 10.56 -19.53 -38.49
C LYS A 36 9.57 -18.48 -39.01
N GLU A 37 8.60 -18.92 -39.79
CA GLU A 37 7.48 -18.08 -40.17
C GLU A 37 6.71 -17.68 -38.92
N ILE A 38 6.71 -16.38 -38.60
CA ILE A 38 5.94 -15.83 -37.50
C ILE A 38 4.75 -15.12 -38.13
N ASN A 39 3.58 -15.70 -37.94
CA ASN A 39 2.33 -15.05 -38.35
C ASN A 39 2.01 -13.91 -37.36
N PRO A 40 1.82 -12.67 -37.79
CA PRO A 40 1.39 -11.61 -36.92
C PRO A 40 -0.01 -11.90 -36.38
N ALA A 41 -0.16 -11.84 -35.06
CA ALA A 41 -1.45 -11.93 -34.40
C ALA A 41 -1.85 -10.53 -33.90
N ILE A 42 -3.13 -10.18 -34.08
CA ILE A 42 -3.69 -8.97 -33.48
C ILE A 42 -3.93 -9.30 -32.01
N GLY A 43 -3.31 -8.55 -31.12
CA GLY A 43 -3.44 -8.67 -29.67
C GLY A 43 -3.58 -7.31 -29.02
N MET A 44 -4.04 -7.32 -27.77
CA MET A 44 -4.07 -6.12 -26.94
C MET A 44 -2.72 -5.95 -26.24
N ILE A 45 -2.16 -4.75 -26.29
CA ILE A 45 -0.97 -4.38 -25.54
C ILE A 45 -1.45 -3.56 -24.34
N GLU A 46 -1.21 -4.06 -23.13
CA GLU A 46 -1.47 -3.32 -21.91
C GLU A 46 -0.17 -2.70 -21.42
N THR A 47 -0.21 -1.41 -21.15
CA THR A 47 0.91 -0.71 -20.50
C THR A 47 0.57 -0.57 -19.03
N MET A 48 1.38 -1.16 -18.15
CA MET A 48 1.24 -1.04 -16.70
C MET A 48 2.25 -0.02 -16.18
N ILE A 49 1.77 0.88 -15.33
CA ILE A 49 2.61 1.81 -14.56
C ILE A 49 2.72 1.24 -13.16
N SER A 50 3.94 0.95 -12.72
CA SER A 50 4.22 0.45 -11.37
C SER A 50 4.87 1.57 -10.56
N THR A 51 4.35 1.80 -9.37
CA THR A 51 4.86 2.83 -8.47
C THR A 51 4.64 2.40 -7.02
N THR A 52 5.30 3.06 -6.09
CA THR A 52 5.10 2.89 -4.66
C THR A 52 4.18 3.98 -4.10
N GLY A 53 3.58 3.70 -2.95
CA GLY A 53 2.69 4.64 -2.29
C GLY A 53 2.53 4.34 -0.81
N SER A 54 1.69 5.12 -0.15
CA SER A 54 1.36 4.95 1.25
C SER A 54 -0.15 4.86 1.44
N ILE A 55 -0.58 4.05 2.39
CA ILE A 55 -1.98 4.01 2.83
C ILE A 55 -2.18 5.13 3.85
N LEU A 56 -3.17 5.95 3.60
CA LEU A 56 -3.50 7.12 4.42
C LEU A 56 -5.01 7.19 4.66
N PRO A 57 -5.45 7.77 5.78
CA PRO A 57 -6.86 8.09 5.98
C PRO A 57 -7.32 9.13 4.94
N LYS A 58 -8.46 8.89 4.30
CA LYS A 58 -9.06 9.83 3.34
C LYS A 58 -9.48 11.12 4.04
N ASN A 59 -10.28 10.99 5.08
CA ASN A 59 -10.71 12.08 5.93
C ASN A 59 -10.24 11.80 7.35
N ARG A 60 -9.33 12.66 7.85
CA ARG A 60 -8.84 12.62 9.21
C ARG A 60 -9.65 13.58 10.05
N LEU A 61 -10.57 13.05 10.86
CA LEU A 61 -11.44 13.83 11.72
C LEU A 61 -10.94 13.80 13.18
N GLU A 62 -10.52 14.94 13.68
CA GLU A 62 -10.06 15.09 15.06
C GLU A 62 -11.24 15.43 15.97
N ILE A 63 -11.55 14.56 16.91
CA ILE A 63 -12.57 14.78 17.93
C ILE A 63 -11.92 15.53 19.09
N LYS A 64 -12.30 16.80 19.20
CA LYS A 64 -11.78 17.73 20.21
C LYS A 64 -12.85 18.00 21.27
N PRO A 65 -12.44 18.23 22.53
CA PRO A 65 -13.39 18.56 23.58
C PRO A 65 -13.96 19.99 23.37
N PRO A 66 -15.24 20.21 23.71
CA PRO A 66 -15.86 21.52 23.58
C PRO A 66 -15.39 22.52 24.65
N VAL A 67 -14.82 22.04 25.74
CA VAL A 67 -14.28 22.83 26.85
C VAL A 67 -13.00 22.19 27.37
N ASN A 68 -12.16 22.97 28.03
CA ASN A 68 -10.98 22.42 28.72
C ASN A 68 -11.43 21.57 29.90
N GLY A 69 -10.68 20.48 30.17
CA GLY A 69 -11.05 19.61 31.26
C GLY A 69 -10.17 18.38 31.39
N ARG A 70 -10.66 17.39 32.14
CA ARG A 70 -9.98 16.12 32.38
C ARG A 70 -10.74 14.97 31.78
N VAL A 71 -10.08 14.10 31.01
CA VAL A 71 -10.67 12.88 30.46
C VAL A 71 -10.92 11.89 31.61
N GLU A 72 -12.16 11.42 31.76
CA GLU A 72 -12.54 10.42 32.75
C GLU A 72 -12.33 9.00 32.23
N SER A 73 -12.73 8.77 30.99
CA SER A 73 -12.57 7.47 30.33
C SER A 73 -12.56 7.63 28.82
N VAL A 74 -11.75 6.82 28.15
CA VAL A 74 -11.80 6.58 26.72
C VAL A 74 -12.46 5.22 26.53
N LEU A 75 -13.51 5.15 25.73
CA LEU A 75 -14.38 3.98 25.59
C LEU A 75 -14.09 3.19 24.32
N VAL A 76 -13.25 3.70 23.46
CA VAL A 76 -12.87 3.11 22.18
C VAL A 76 -11.38 2.81 22.11
N LYS A 77 -11.01 1.91 21.19
CA LYS A 77 -9.61 1.53 20.93
C LYS A 77 -9.27 1.77 19.47
N GLU A 78 -7.98 1.93 19.18
CA GLU A 78 -7.47 2.00 17.82
C GLU A 78 -7.85 0.75 17.01
N GLY A 79 -8.29 0.94 15.76
CA GLY A 79 -8.82 -0.10 14.89
C GLY A 79 -10.28 -0.46 15.14
N GLN A 80 -10.96 0.18 16.10
CA GLN A 80 -12.39 -0.07 16.37
C GLN A 80 -13.26 0.72 15.41
N LYS A 81 -14.28 0.07 14.84
CA LYS A 81 -15.33 0.74 14.08
C LYS A 81 -16.37 1.33 15.03
N VAL A 82 -16.81 2.54 14.73
CA VAL A 82 -17.79 3.31 15.48
C VAL A 82 -18.85 3.86 14.53
N GLU A 83 -20.07 4.00 15.03
CA GLU A 83 -21.19 4.58 14.31
C GLU A 83 -21.42 6.03 14.76
N ALA A 84 -22.10 6.80 13.91
CA ALA A 84 -22.50 8.16 14.28
C ALA A 84 -23.37 8.15 15.54
N GLY A 85 -22.97 8.92 16.56
CA GLY A 85 -23.63 8.97 17.87
C GLY A 85 -22.99 8.11 18.95
N ASP A 86 -22.04 7.24 18.61
CA ASP A 86 -21.31 6.44 19.59
C ASP A 86 -20.50 7.33 20.53
N THR A 87 -20.46 6.97 21.82
CA THR A 87 -19.64 7.67 22.82
C THR A 87 -18.21 7.19 22.74
N LEU A 88 -17.30 8.07 22.33
CA LEU A 88 -15.88 7.79 22.19
C LEU A 88 -15.12 7.95 23.50
N ALA A 89 -15.42 9.02 24.24
CA ALA A 89 -14.83 9.33 25.52
C ALA A 89 -15.79 10.11 26.41
N ARG A 90 -15.52 10.11 27.72
CA ARG A 90 -16.17 10.95 28.69
C ARG A 90 -15.16 11.86 29.37
N MET A 91 -15.55 13.11 29.61
CA MET A 91 -14.70 14.09 30.25
C MET A 91 -15.43 14.96 31.25
N SER A 92 -14.70 15.47 32.20
CA SER A 92 -15.15 16.55 33.13
C SER A 92 -14.63 17.88 32.63
N SER A 93 -15.46 18.92 32.69
CA SER A 93 -14.92 20.29 32.62
C SER A 93 -13.96 20.56 33.80
N THR A 94 -13.14 21.58 33.69
CA THR A 94 -12.21 21.98 34.77
C THR A 94 -12.93 22.21 36.08
N GLU A 95 -14.12 22.87 36.02
CA GLU A 95 -14.96 23.16 37.21
C GLU A 95 -15.50 21.87 37.82
N ARG A 96 -16.05 20.96 37.00
CA ARG A 96 -16.55 19.68 37.48
C ARG A 96 -15.43 18.82 38.08
N ALA A 97 -14.28 18.79 37.46
CA ALA A 97 -13.13 18.05 37.98
C ALA A 97 -12.70 18.56 39.37
N ALA A 98 -12.66 19.89 39.54
CA ALA A 98 -12.30 20.48 40.84
C ALA A 98 -13.35 20.19 41.91
N LEU A 99 -14.66 20.21 41.57
CA LEU A 99 -15.74 19.85 42.50
C LEU A 99 -15.67 18.40 42.93
N LEU A 100 -15.38 17.48 42.01
CA LEU A 100 -15.24 16.06 42.32
C LEU A 100 -13.98 15.78 43.20
N ASP A 101 -12.86 16.43 42.89
CA ASP A 101 -11.64 16.31 43.68
C ASP A 101 -11.86 16.82 45.13
N ALA A 102 -12.55 17.94 45.30
CA ALA A 102 -12.96 18.46 46.59
C ALA A 102 -13.92 17.49 47.34
N ALA A 103 -14.89 16.93 46.61
CA ALA A 103 -15.86 15.99 47.16
C ALA A 103 -15.23 14.66 47.64
N MET A 104 -14.18 14.20 46.97
CA MET A 104 -13.43 13.02 47.36
C MET A 104 -12.86 13.14 48.79
N THR A 105 -12.47 14.34 49.20
CA THR A 105 -11.97 14.60 50.58
C THR A 105 -13.08 14.68 51.63
N GLN A 106 -14.34 14.93 51.21
CA GLN A 106 -15.49 15.08 52.08
C GLN A 106 -16.28 13.79 52.32
N GLY A 107 -15.91 12.72 51.60
CA GLY A 107 -16.52 11.41 51.76
C GLY A 107 -17.40 10.98 50.55
N LYS A 108 -17.74 9.68 50.59
CA LYS A 108 -18.36 8.99 49.47
C LYS A 108 -19.75 9.56 49.09
N GLU A 109 -20.56 9.90 50.07
CA GLU A 109 -21.92 10.44 49.88
C GLU A 109 -21.87 11.78 49.11
N LYS A 110 -20.92 12.67 49.45
CA LYS A 110 -20.73 13.94 48.73
C LYS A 110 -20.24 13.73 47.33
N LEU A 111 -19.35 12.78 47.13
CA LEU A 111 -18.84 12.43 45.81
C LEU A 111 -19.98 11.92 44.89
N GLU A 112 -20.79 10.98 45.38
CA GLU A 112 -21.92 10.46 44.63
C GLU A 112 -22.92 11.57 44.26
N TYR A 113 -23.23 12.46 45.21
CA TYR A 113 -24.12 13.61 45.00
C TYR A 113 -23.61 14.48 43.82
N TRP A 114 -22.30 14.85 43.79
CA TRP A 114 -21.76 15.70 42.75
C TRP A 114 -21.61 14.97 41.42
N GLN A 115 -21.34 13.66 41.42
CA GLN A 115 -21.31 12.85 40.21
C GLN A 115 -22.70 12.77 39.54
N GLU A 116 -23.76 12.71 40.32
CA GLU A 116 -25.12 12.66 39.80
C GLU A 116 -25.61 14.04 39.36
N ALA A 117 -25.31 15.09 40.13
CA ALA A 117 -25.73 16.46 39.84
C ALA A 117 -25.05 17.02 38.59
N TYR A 118 -23.78 16.68 38.37
CA TYR A 118 -22.97 17.13 37.23
C TYR A 118 -22.51 15.93 36.41
N LYS A 119 -23.24 15.61 35.35
CA LYS A 119 -22.89 14.52 34.45
C LYS A 119 -21.65 14.85 33.62
N PRO A 120 -20.85 13.84 33.25
CA PRO A 120 -19.70 14.03 32.35
C PRO A 120 -20.17 14.44 30.97
N ILE A 121 -19.32 15.17 30.27
CA ILE A 121 -19.49 15.51 28.86
C ILE A 121 -19.10 14.28 28.05
N ALA A 122 -20.01 13.80 27.20
CA ALA A 122 -19.73 12.74 26.26
C ALA A 122 -19.17 13.33 24.95
N LEU A 123 -18.05 12.82 24.49
CA LEU A 123 -17.53 13.06 23.15
C LEU A 123 -18.08 12.00 22.22
N LEU A 124 -18.93 12.41 21.28
CA LEU A 124 -19.63 11.51 20.37
C LEU A 124 -18.96 11.48 19.00
N SER A 125 -19.08 10.35 18.29
CA SER A 125 -18.71 10.27 16.89
C SER A 125 -19.75 11.00 16.03
N PRO A 126 -19.37 11.96 15.17
CA PRO A 126 -20.29 12.62 14.26
C PRO A 126 -20.56 11.83 12.97
N ILE A 127 -19.78 10.80 12.69
CA ILE A 127 -19.85 9.97 11.48
C ILE A 127 -19.59 8.50 11.79
N ASP A 128 -19.96 7.63 10.87
CA ASP A 128 -19.51 6.25 10.86
C ASP A 128 -18.05 6.22 10.42
N ALA A 129 -17.17 5.61 11.22
CA ALA A 129 -15.73 5.69 11.00
C ALA A 129 -14.97 4.58 11.73
N GLU A 130 -13.67 4.53 11.49
CA GLU A 130 -12.72 3.73 12.25
C GLU A 130 -11.81 4.63 13.09
N VAL A 131 -11.56 4.22 14.32
CA VAL A 131 -10.66 4.93 15.24
C VAL A 131 -9.21 4.69 14.83
N ILE A 132 -8.53 5.73 14.37
CA ILE A 132 -7.13 5.64 13.94
C ILE A 132 -6.13 6.07 15.03
N VAL A 133 -6.57 6.91 15.97
CA VAL A 133 -5.75 7.32 17.14
C VAL A 133 -6.65 7.43 18.37
N ALA A 134 -6.26 6.78 19.46
CA ALA A 134 -6.90 6.84 20.77
C ALA A 134 -5.84 6.79 21.90
N THR A 135 -4.87 7.71 21.85
CA THR A 135 -3.71 7.73 22.76
C THR A 135 -3.96 8.49 24.06
N THR A 136 -5.09 9.21 24.15
CA THR A 136 -5.45 9.97 25.37
C THR A 136 -5.82 9.00 26.51
N LEU A 137 -5.27 9.23 27.70
CA LEU A 137 -5.49 8.39 28.85
C LEU A 137 -6.50 9.00 29.84
N ALA A 138 -7.19 8.12 30.58
CA ALA A 138 -8.01 8.54 31.70
C ALA A 138 -7.17 9.30 32.74
N GLY A 139 -7.69 10.42 33.23
CA GLY A 139 -6.99 11.34 34.14
C GLY A 139 -6.19 12.45 33.44
N GLN A 140 -5.97 12.36 32.14
CA GLN A 140 -5.24 13.38 31.38
C GLN A 140 -6.08 14.65 31.24
N THR A 141 -5.42 15.81 31.44
CA THR A 141 -6.02 17.13 31.17
C THR A 141 -5.86 17.45 29.69
N VAL A 142 -6.94 17.91 29.07
CA VAL A 142 -7.01 18.26 27.65
C VAL A 142 -7.63 19.65 27.47
N THR A 143 -7.21 20.30 26.42
CA THR A 143 -7.74 21.60 26.00
C THR A 143 -8.58 21.46 24.73
N THR A 144 -9.30 22.50 24.36
CA THR A 144 -10.10 22.53 23.10
C THR A 144 -9.24 22.41 21.83
N ALA A 145 -7.90 22.53 21.94
CA ALA A 145 -6.97 22.33 20.82
C ALA A 145 -6.54 20.87 20.67
N ASP A 146 -6.64 20.07 21.73
CA ASP A 146 -6.12 18.71 21.77
C ASP A 146 -7.14 17.74 21.17
N ALA A 147 -6.70 16.88 20.25
CA ALA A 147 -7.52 15.78 19.75
C ALA A 147 -7.53 14.61 20.76
N VAL A 148 -8.70 14.25 21.27
CA VAL A 148 -8.86 13.12 22.21
C VAL A 148 -8.90 11.80 21.47
N VAL A 149 -9.61 11.76 20.34
CA VAL A 149 -9.74 10.60 19.44
C VAL A 149 -9.64 11.13 18.02
N VAL A 150 -9.04 10.36 17.12
CA VAL A 150 -9.00 10.67 15.69
C VAL A 150 -9.67 9.56 14.93
N LEU A 151 -10.58 9.92 14.06
CA LEU A 151 -11.39 9.03 13.24
C LEU A 151 -11.00 9.14 11.75
N SER A 152 -11.24 8.07 11.01
CA SER A 152 -11.20 8.06 9.54
C SER A 152 -12.39 7.28 9.01
N ASP A 153 -13.03 7.81 7.97
CA ASP A 153 -14.13 7.13 7.29
C ASP A 153 -13.61 6.04 6.33
N GLU A 154 -12.55 6.33 5.60
CA GLU A 154 -11.97 5.45 4.57
C GLU A 154 -10.45 5.54 4.55
N LEU A 155 -9.82 4.46 4.06
CA LEU A 155 -8.39 4.45 3.74
C LEU A 155 -8.21 4.60 2.24
N ILE A 156 -7.26 5.43 1.84
CA ILE A 156 -6.85 5.61 0.46
C ILE A 156 -5.38 5.26 0.29
N ALA A 157 -5.04 4.76 -0.90
CA ALA A 157 -3.64 4.61 -1.32
C ALA A 157 -3.21 5.87 -2.08
N ARG A 158 -2.21 6.57 -1.57
CA ARG A 158 -1.56 7.68 -2.27
C ARG A 158 -0.30 7.18 -2.92
N ALA A 159 -0.32 7.06 -4.25
CA ALA A 159 0.81 6.65 -5.07
C ALA A 159 1.64 7.86 -5.53
N GLN A 160 2.97 7.71 -5.58
CA GLN A 160 3.88 8.71 -6.11
C GLN A 160 4.29 8.30 -7.51
N VAL A 161 3.72 8.94 -8.51
CA VAL A 161 3.97 8.63 -9.91
C VAL A 161 4.99 9.59 -10.48
N ASP A 162 5.90 9.08 -11.30
CA ASP A 162 6.91 9.88 -12.00
C ASP A 162 6.25 10.86 -13.00
N GLU A 163 6.88 12.01 -13.21
CA GLU A 163 6.42 13.05 -14.13
C GLU A 163 6.24 12.53 -15.57
N THR A 164 7.06 11.56 -15.97
CA THR A 164 7.01 10.94 -17.31
C THR A 164 5.78 10.05 -17.52
N ASP A 165 5.19 9.55 -16.43
CA ASP A 165 4.09 8.59 -16.47
C ASP A 165 2.74 9.20 -16.05
N ILE A 166 2.74 10.34 -15.34
CA ILE A 166 1.50 10.96 -14.86
C ILE A 166 0.52 11.31 -15.99
N GLY A 167 1.05 11.68 -17.16
CA GLY A 167 0.24 11.96 -18.35
C GLY A 167 -0.51 10.76 -18.92
N LYS A 168 -0.14 9.54 -18.52
CA LYS A 168 -0.77 8.29 -18.97
C LYS A 168 -1.88 7.83 -18.02
N ILE A 169 -1.97 8.43 -16.82
CA ILE A 169 -2.96 8.09 -15.79
C ILE A 169 -4.22 8.91 -16.00
N LYS A 170 -5.38 8.27 -15.84
CA LYS A 170 -6.69 8.91 -15.98
C LYS A 170 -7.55 8.63 -14.75
N LEU A 171 -8.43 9.59 -14.43
CA LEU A 171 -9.47 9.39 -13.44
C LEU A 171 -10.36 8.21 -13.84
N GLY A 172 -10.75 7.38 -12.86
CA GLY A 172 -11.52 6.17 -13.10
C GLY A 172 -10.70 4.98 -13.63
N GLN A 173 -9.38 5.11 -13.83
CA GLN A 173 -8.51 4.02 -14.23
C GLN A 173 -8.41 2.97 -13.13
N LYS A 174 -8.50 1.70 -13.51
CA LYS A 174 -8.30 0.59 -12.58
C LYS A 174 -6.85 0.50 -12.14
N ALA A 175 -6.65 0.23 -10.87
CA ALA A 175 -5.36 0.00 -10.26
C ALA A 175 -5.42 -1.26 -9.39
N VAL A 176 -4.27 -1.85 -9.13
CA VAL A 176 -4.11 -2.98 -8.20
C VAL A 176 -3.10 -2.55 -7.14
N ILE A 177 -3.51 -2.63 -5.89
CA ILE A 177 -2.68 -2.33 -4.74
C ILE A 177 -2.22 -3.65 -4.13
N ILE A 178 -0.94 -3.75 -3.83
CA ILE A 178 -0.33 -4.86 -3.10
C ILE A 178 0.30 -4.25 -1.85
N LEU A 179 -0.10 -4.73 -0.68
CA LEU A 179 0.44 -4.26 0.60
C LEU A 179 1.67 -5.10 0.97
N ASP A 180 2.71 -4.45 1.48
CA ASP A 180 3.91 -5.15 1.95
C ASP A 180 3.61 -6.13 3.09
N ALA A 181 2.60 -5.80 3.91
CA ALA A 181 2.15 -6.68 4.99
C ALA A 181 1.36 -7.92 4.50
N TYR A 182 0.77 -7.85 3.30
CA TYR A 182 -0.07 -8.89 2.71
C TYR A 182 0.24 -9.02 1.22
N PRO A 183 1.42 -9.58 0.85
CA PRO A 183 1.89 -9.59 -0.55
C PRO A 183 1.07 -10.48 -1.48
N ASP A 184 0.35 -11.44 -0.93
CA ASP A 184 -0.51 -12.36 -1.71
C ASP A 184 -1.90 -11.77 -2.00
N ASP A 185 -2.31 -10.73 -1.26
CA ASP A 185 -3.61 -10.11 -1.39
C ASP A 185 -3.57 -8.93 -2.37
N LYS A 186 -4.29 -9.07 -3.48
CA LYS A 186 -4.45 -8.02 -4.49
C LYS A 186 -5.74 -7.24 -4.24
N ILE A 187 -5.60 -5.97 -3.90
CA ILE A 187 -6.73 -5.08 -3.65
C ILE A 187 -7.02 -4.29 -4.94
N ASN A 188 -8.23 -4.47 -5.47
CA ASN A 188 -8.66 -3.69 -6.62
C ASN A 188 -9.04 -2.27 -6.19
N ALA A 189 -8.54 -1.29 -6.91
CA ALA A 189 -8.76 0.12 -6.65
C ALA A 189 -9.06 0.87 -7.95
N VAL A 190 -9.48 2.11 -7.80
CA VAL A 190 -9.74 3.03 -8.90
C VAL A 190 -9.08 4.37 -8.59
N VAL A 191 -8.51 5.00 -9.61
CA VAL A 191 -7.93 6.35 -9.48
C VAL A 191 -9.05 7.35 -9.27
N GLU A 192 -9.15 7.91 -8.07
CA GLU A 192 -10.17 8.88 -7.68
C GLU A 192 -9.69 10.32 -7.92
N HIS A 193 -8.43 10.60 -7.59
CA HIS A 193 -7.83 11.92 -7.73
C HIS A 193 -6.41 11.87 -8.29
N ILE A 194 -6.05 12.89 -9.07
CA ILE A 194 -4.69 13.12 -9.56
C ILE A 194 -4.26 14.50 -9.08
N TYR A 195 -3.21 14.55 -8.25
CA TYR A 195 -2.61 15.78 -7.76
C TYR A 195 -1.40 16.12 -8.63
N TYR A 196 -1.40 17.30 -9.23
CA TYR A 196 -0.29 17.78 -10.06
C TYR A 196 0.73 18.62 -9.27
N GLU A 197 0.50 18.80 -7.97
CA GLU A 197 1.41 19.54 -7.10
C GLU A 197 2.44 18.58 -6.50
N SER A 198 3.71 18.83 -6.79
CA SER A 198 4.83 18.13 -6.16
C SER A 198 4.97 18.64 -4.71
N LYS A 199 4.57 17.84 -3.73
CA LYS A 199 4.99 18.08 -2.34
C LYS A 199 6.40 17.55 -2.17
N THR A 200 7.37 18.45 -2.07
CA THR A 200 8.70 18.11 -1.55
C THR A 200 8.53 17.66 -0.09
N VAL A 201 8.91 16.43 0.18
CA VAL A 201 8.95 15.84 1.54
C VAL A 201 10.19 16.34 2.26
#